data_8f20909aff3f4ff44a6f9d645632ce59
#
_entry.id   8f20909aff3f4ff44a6f9d645632ce59
#
_cell.length_a   1.000
_cell.length_b   1.000
_cell.length_c   1.000
_cell.angle_alpha   90.00
_cell.angle_beta   90.00
_cell.angle_gamma   90.00
#
_symmetry.space_group_name_H-M   'P 1'
#
loop_
_entity.id
_entity.type
_entity.pdbx_description
1 polymer ?
#
loop_
_entity_poly.entity_id
_entity_poly.type
_entity_poly.pdbx_seq_one_letter_code
_entity_poly.pdbx_strand_id
1 'polypeptide(L)'
;LNDIKKKQIETGTGRLTDNKVSDDMMLDVDNINAAFNTKNIDITYRHHEAHAWNGFAPSGFDKAVILTMDGGGNDGFTHLFTAEHPNKPLTSRTRIHGVQAQGRNYTQACLWSLYSIMQSTDCSLDVAGKAMGASSYGNTESDPYSTATKLFLRTNSAWKNFSPGRMLYEKHYNQPLKDGTNSKIKFIEAFSTSPEVYNPYKLFIDEIDWQTECDMARGIQDAFVKDAIKWFKEIMSVRNINLDDYDRNVVFSGGSALNVLFNDILQREMNINLFVPPNPADQGIPYGMLVQWMVDHATQYSREETTYSGQKIQDMEDLQKYYHSHKGRMTTIADVASILKDDKIVGLVQGGMEVGARALGNRSILADPKGADKKDKVNVVKRREAYRPFAPVCRLEDVETYFDSVRYDNLSYMNFAIKTREEHIDKLRAVTHVDGTARVQTVTKEQNTILHDLLSEFDGVLLNTSFNVKGSPILNTLKEAFYMLDETTLDHLVVVDEHNTIWIF
;
A
#
# COMPACT_ATOMS: atom_id res chain seq x y z
N LEU A 1 14.94 8.55 -22.17
CA LEU A 1 13.89 9.27 -21.41
C LEU A 1 13.56 10.62 -22.06
N ASN A 2 14.57 11.42 -22.48
CA ASN A 2 14.34 12.71 -23.15
C ASN A 2 13.72 12.56 -24.56
N ASP A 3 14.12 11.55 -25.31
CA ASP A 3 13.57 11.29 -26.64
C ASP A 3 12.16 10.71 -26.60
N ILE A 4 11.84 9.90 -25.58
CA ILE A 4 10.48 9.41 -25.32
C ILE A 4 9.55 10.58 -24.95
N LYS A 5 10.00 11.50 -24.09
CA LYS A 5 9.26 12.73 -23.76
C LYS A 5 9.06 13.64 -25.00
N LYS A 6 10.10 13.76 -25.85
CA LYS A 6 10.04 14.55 -27.06
C LYS A 6 9.03 13.98 -28.07
N LYS A 7 9.04 12.65 -28.25
CA LYS A 7 8.08 11.96 -29.13
C LYS A 7 6.63 12.05 -28.59
N GLN A 8 6.43 12.01 -27.26
CA GLN A 8 5.13 12.23 -26.62
C GLN A 8 4.59 13.66 -26.83
N ILE A 9 5.47 14.66 -26.83
CA ILE A 9 5.10 16.06 -27.07
C ILE A 9 4.76 16.28 -28.56
N GLU A 10 5.53 15.68 -29.48
CA GLU A 10 5.32 15.79 -30.91
C GLU A 10 4.07 15.08 -31.42
N THR A 11 3.63 14.01 -30.77
CA THR A 11 2.44 13.23 -31.16
C THR A 11 1.15 13.68 -30.47
N GLY A 12 1.20 14.64 -29.54
CA GLY A 12 0.02 15.14 -28.82
C GLY A 12 -0.62 14.11 -27.87
N THR A 13 -0.01 12.93 -27.70
CA THR A 13 -0.51 11.85 -26.85
C THR A 13 -0.06 12.01 -25.41
N GLY A 14 -0.47 13.12 -24.78
CA GLY A 14 -0.22 13.39 -23.36
C GLY A 14 -0.98 12.47 -22.39
N ARG A 15 -1.71 11.48 -22.87
CA ARG A 15 -2.39 10.44 -22.07
C ARG A 15 -2.47 9.13 -22.85
N LEU A 16 -2.03 8.07 -22.24
CA LEU A 16 -2.33 6.67 -22.61
C LEU A 16 -3.84 6.38 -22.39
N THR A 17 -4.73 7.08 -23.12
CA THR A 17 -6.18 6.93 -22.95
C THR A 17 -6.84 6.19 -24.11
N ASP A 18 -6.13 5.92 -25.19
CA ASP A 18 -6.66 5.15 -26.28
C ASP A 18 -6.05 3.76 -26.36
N ASN A 19 -6.92 2.77 -26.43
CA ASN A 19 -6.75 1.33 -26.45
C ASN A 19 -5.87 0.78 -27.61
N LYS A 20 -4.97 1.57 -28.13
CA LYS A 20 -3.91 1.17 -29.05
C LYS A 20 -2.57 1.57 -28.43
N VAL A 21 -2.15 0.82 -27.42
CA VAL A 21 -0.72 0.62 -27.25
C VAL A 21 -0.31 -0.19 -28.48
N SER A 22 0.18 0.50 -29.50
CA SER A 22 0.85 -0.18 -30.60
C SER A 22 2.05 -0.92 -30.00
N ASP A 23 2.40 -2.05 -30.58
CA ASP A 23 3.64 -2.78 -30.24
C ASP A 23 4.87 -1.86 -30.22
N ASP A 24 4.81 -0.70 -30.87
CA ASP A 24 5.83 0.36 -30.93
C ASP A 24 6.01 1.18 -29.62
N MET A 25 5.11 1.06 -28.63
CA MET A 25 5.29 1.68 -27.28
C MET A 25 5.82 0.71 -26.23
N MET A 26 6.09 -0.50 -26.60
CA MET A 26 6.92 -1.40 -25.79
C MET A 26 8.29 -0.73 -25.64
N LEU A 27 8.84 -0.76 -24.43
CA LEU A 27 10.21 -0.34 -24.16
C LEU A 27 11.08 -0.79 -25.34
N ASP A 28 11.70 0.17 -26.03
CA ASP A 28 12.55 -0.13 -27.17
C ASP A 28 13.71 -1.02 -26.65
N VAL A 29 13.55 -2.33 -26.88
CA VAL A 29 14.47 -3.36 -26.42
C VAL A 29 15.89 -3.08 -26.93
N ASP A 30 16.01 -2.48 -28.12
CA ASP A 30 17.30 -2.11 -28.69
C ASP A 30 17.95 -0.97 -27.90
N ASN A 31 17.19 0.01 -27.44
CA ASN A 31 17.70 1.08 -26.58
C ASN A 31 18.06 0.59 -25.16
N ILE A 32 17.31 -0.36 -24.61
CA ILE A 32 17.65 -1.00 -23.32
C ILE A 32 18.90 -1.86 -23.51
N ASN A 33 18.96 -2.68 -24.55
CA ASN A 33 20.13 -3.50 -24.86
C ASN A 33 21.39 -2.63 -25.05
N ALA A 34 21.26 -1.47 -25.73
CA ALA A 34 22.37 -0.54 -25.90
C ALA A 34 22.77 0.13 -24.57
N ALA A 35 21.81 0.54 -23.73
CA ALA A 35 22.08 1.21 -22.45
C ALA A 35 22.74 0.29 -21.42
N PHE A 36 22.38 -0.99 -21.42
CA PHE A 36 22.91 -1.98 -20.48
C PHE A 36 23.93 -2.95 -21.09
N ASN A 37 24.35 -2.73 -22.34
CA ASN A 37 25.28 -3.59 -23.11
C ASN A 37 24.86 -5.08 -23.08
N THR A 38 23.55 -5.34 -23.18
CA THR A 38 22.95 -6.69 -23.19
C THR A 38 22.61 -7.07 -24.63
N LYS A 39 22.76 -8.35 -24.97
CA LYS A 39 22.32 -8.90 -26.26
C LYS A 39 21.10 -9.78 -26.02
N ASN A 40 20.01 -9.51 -26.75
CA ASN A 40 18.82 -10.35 -26.81
C ASN A 40 18.02 -10.44 -25.50
N ILE A 41 17.51 -9.31 -24.99
CA ILE A 41 16.41 -9.34 -24.05
C ILE A 41 15.11 -9.27 -24.87
N ASP A 42 14.51 -10.42 -25.14
CA ASP A 42 13.16 -10.50 -25.70
C ASP A 42 12.17 -10.57 -24.52
N ILE A 43 11.67 -9.41 -24.10
CA ILE A 43 10.73 -9.34 -22.98
C ILE A 43 9.36 -8.99 -23.51
N THR A 44 8.49 -9.96 -23.63
CA THR A 44 7.05 -9.75 -23.76
C THR A 44 6.49 -9.44 -22.37
N TYR A 45 6.60 -8.19 -21.96
CA TYR A 45 6.14 -7.74 -20.64
C TYR A 45 4.62 -7.63 -20.57
N ARG A 46 4.02 -8.29 -19.59
CA ARG A 46 2.60 -8.17 -19.23
C ARG A 46 2.50 -7.74 -17.78
N HIS A 47 2.00 -6.54 -17.56
CA HIS A 47 1.94 -5.90 -16.24
C HIS A 47 1.21 -6.76 -15.20
N HIS A 48 -0.01 -7.21 -15.52
CA HIS A 48 -0.79 -8.02 -14.57
C HIS A 48 -0.24 -9.44 -14.37
N GLU A 49 0.40 -10.01 -15.38
CA GLU A 49 1.05 -11.31 -15.23
C GLU A 49 2.28 -11.21 -14.32
N ALA A 50 3.04 -10.11 -14.41
CA ALA A 50 4.13 -9.82 -13.48
C ALA A 50 3.62 -9.63 -12.04
N HIS A 51 2.51 -8.91 -11.83
CA HIS A 51 1.85 -8.85 -10.52
C HIS A 51 1.41 -10.23 -10.03
N ALA A 52 0.89 -11.07 -10.91
CA ALA A 52 0.46 -12.41 -10.55
C ALA A 52 1.64 -13.28 -10.07
N TRP A 53 2.75 -13.25 -10.77
CA TRP A 53 3.97 -13.95 -10.37
C TRP A 53 4.59 -13.37 -9.10
N ASN A 54 4.61 -12.04 -8.96
CA ASN A 54 5.06 -11.38 -7.73
C ASN A 54 4.29 -11.84 -6.49
N GLY A 55 2.99 -12.10 -6.65
CA GLY A 55 2.17 -12.62 -5.55
C GLY A 55 2.29 -14.14 -5.37
N PHE A 56 2.27 -14.90 -6.46
CA PHE A 56 2.21 -16.36 -6.38
C PHE A 56 3.52 -17.00 -5.93
N ALA A 57 4.65 -16.53 -6.45
CA ALA A 57 5.94 -17.13 -6.15
C ALA A 57 6.26 -17.21 -4.63
N PRO A 58 6.13 -16.13 -3.85
CA PRO A 58 6.42 -16.14 -2.41
C PRO A 58 5.25 -16.66 -1.56
N SER A 59 4.08 -16.97 -2.15
CA SER A 59 2.88 -17.36 -1.37
C SER A 59 2.99 -18.69 -0.63
N GLY A 60 3.93 -19.54 -1.03
CA GLY A 60 4.00 -20.92 -0.53
C GLY A 60 2.95 -21.87 -1.12
N PHE A 61 1.96 -21.38 -1.87
CA PHE A 61 0.89 -22.21 -2.44
C PHE A 61 1.37 -22.99 -3.66
N ASP A 62 1.03 -24.28 -3.75
CA ASP A 62 1.30 -25.07 -4.93
C ASP A 62 0.29 -24.80 -6.06
N LYS A 63 -0.94 -24.50 -5.70
CA LYS A 63 -2.00 -24.08 -6.63
C LYS A 63 -2.82 -22.94 -6.02
N ALA A 64 -3.28 -22.01 -6.84
CA ALA A 64 -4.06 -20.87 -6.39
C ALA A 64 -4.90 -20.24 -7.50
N VAL A 65 -5.96 -19.54 -7.11
CA VAL A 65 -6.59 -18.49 -7.92
C VAL A 65 -5.86 -17.18 -7.64
N ILE A 66 -5.50 -16.45 -8.68
CA ILE A 66 -4.72 -15.22 -8.56
C ILE A 66 -5.53 -14.05 -9.12
N LEU A 67 -5.85 -13.10 -8.25
CA LEU A 67 -6.48 -11.84 -8.59
C LEU A 67 -5.41 -10.75 -8.67
N THR A 68 -5.37 -10.02 -9.78
CA THR A 68 -4.56 -8.80 -9.86
C THR A 68 -5.45 -7.63 -10.18
N MET A 69 -5.30 -6.54 -9.41
CA MET A 69 -6.12 -5.33 -9.56
C MET A 69 -5.26 -4.10 -9.32
N ASP A 70 -5.15 -3.26 -10.35
CA ASP A 70 -4.28 -2.09 -10.30
C ASP A 70 -4.94 -0.85 -10.93
N GLY A 71 -4.26 0.28 -10.82
CA GLY A 71 -4.63 1.55 -11.44
C GLY A 71 -4.55 1.53 -12.97
N GLY A 72 -3.78 0.64 -13.54
CA GLY A 72 -3.66 0.38 -14.97
C GLY A 72 -2.35 -0.29 -15.36
N GLY A 73 -2.37 -1.05 -16.44
CA GLY A 73 -1.23 -1.70 -17.05
C GLY A 73 -1.39 -1.76 -18.56
N ASN A 74 -0.34 -2.17 -19.28
CA ASN A 74 -0.39 -2.35 -20.73
C ASN A 74 -1.38 -3.43 -21.18
N ASP A 75 -1.80 -4.31 -20.28
CA ASP A 75 -2.73 -5.41 -20.53
C ASP A 75 -4.08 -5.26 -19.81
N GLY A 76 -4.36 -4.12 -19.16
CA GLY A 76 -5.67 -3.81 -18.56
C GLY A 76 -5.61 -3.28 -17.13
N PHE A 77 -6.68 -3.55 -16.36
CA PHE A 77 -6.86 -3.01 -15.00
C PHE A 77 -7.08 -4.11 -13.95
N THR A 78 -7.67 -5.22 -14.34
CA THR A 78 -8.00 -6.32 -13.44
C THR A 78 -7.93 -7.64 -14.21
N HIS A 79 -7.19 -8.58 -13.68
CA HIS A 79 -7.03 -9.90 -14.27
C HIS A 79 -7.29 -11.02 -13.26
N LEU A 80 -7.71 -12.15 -13.78
CA LEU A 80 -7.82 -13.40 -13.03
C LEU A 80 -6.98 -14.47 -13.72
N PHE A 81 -6.10 -15.09 -12.94
CA PHE A 81 -5.29 -16.23 -13.37
C PHE A 81 -5.56 -17.43 -12.46
N THR A 82 -5.14 -18.59 -12.91
CA THR A 82 -5.01 -19.78 -12.08
C THR A 82 -3.61 -20.34 -12.22
N ALA A 83 -3.06 -20.81 -11.12
CA ALA A 83 -1.81 -21.56 -11.03
C ALA A 83 -2.13 -22.99 -10.62
N GLU A 84 -1.61 -23.96 -11.37
CA GLU A 84 -1.74 -25.40 -11.08
C GLU A 84 -0.45 -25.98 -10.48
N HIS A 85 0.65 -25.27 -10.58
CA HIS A 85 1.95 -25.67 -10.07
C HIS A 85 2.93 -24.49 -10.13
N PRO A 86 3.82 -24.33 -9.13
CA PRO A 86 4.78 -23.22 -9.09
C PRO A 86 5.67 -23.06 -10.34
N ASN A 87 6.08 -24.16 -10.93
CA ASN A 87 7.00 -24.17 -12.07
C ASN A 87 6.28 -24.32 -13.44
N LYS A 88 5.00 -23.98 -13.51
CA LYS A 88 4.23 -23.99 -14.76
C LYS A 88 3.68 -22.60 -15.05
N PRO A 89 3.57 -22.21 -16.34
CA PRO A 89 2.96 -20.96 -16.73
C PRO A 89 1.56 -20.77 -16.12
N LEU A 90 1.24 -19.54 -15.75
CA LEU A 90 -0.08 -19.18 -15.26
C LEU A 90 -1.12 -19.29 -16.38
N THR A 91 -2.31 -19.73 -16.04
CA THR A 91 -3.43 -19.75 -16.98
C THR A 91 -4.25 -18.47 -16.81
N SER A 92 -4.24 -17.60 -17.83
CA SER A 92 -5.11 -16.41 -17.84
C SER A 92 -6.57 -16.83 -18.02
N ARG A 93 -7.43 -16.49 -17.07
CA ARG A 93 -8.87 -16.81 -17.07
C ARG A 93 -9.71 -15.65 -17.59
N THR A 94 -9.31 -14.42 -17.32
CA THR A 94 -9.99 -13.25 -17.85
C THR A 94 -9.09 -12.03 -17.81
N ARG A 95 -9.28 -11.15 -18.78
CA ARG A 95 -8.68 -9.80 -18.83
C ARG A 95 -9.81 -8.80 -18.91
N ILE A 96 -9.74 -7.76 -18.11
CA ILE A 96 -10.76 -6.72 -18.10
C ILE A 96 -10.13 -5.41 -18.52
N HIS A 97 -10.54 -4.96 -19.69
CA HIS A 97 -10.20 -3.68 -20.25
C HIS A 97 -11.37 -2.72 -20.02
N GLY A 98 -11.19 -1.69 -19.22
CA GLY A 98 -12.02 -0.49 -19.19
C GLY A 98 -13.17 -0.44 -18.19
N VAL A 99 -14.09 -1.38 -18.17
CA VAL A 99 -15.38 -1.19 -17.45
C VAL A 99 -15.30 -1.49 -15.94
N GLN A 100 -14.36 -2.30 -15.51
CA GLN A 100 -14.22 -2.75 -14.12
C GLN A 100 -12.82 -2.48 -13.57
N ALA A 101 -12.38 -1.25 -13.74
CA ALA A 101 -11.12 -0.75 -13.20
C ALA A 101 -11.28 -0.33 -11.72
N GLN A 102 -11.70 -1.25 -10.84
CA GLN A 102 -12.07 -0.93 -9.46
C GLN A 102 -10.97 -0.14 -8.73
N GLY A 103 -9.71 -0.53 -8.87
CA GLY A 103 -8.58 0.17 -8.25
C GLY A 103 -8.41 1.60 -8.77
N ARG A 104 -8.47 1.78 -10.09
CA ARG A 104 -8.44 3.11 -10.72
C ARG A 104 -9.63 3.95 -10.32
N ASN A 105 -10.83 3.34 -10.31
CA ASN A 105 -12.07 4.04 -9.94
C ASN A 105 -12.04 4.47 -8.48
N TYR A 106 -11.49 3.64 -7.57
CA TYR A 106 -11.30 4.00 -6.18
C TYR A 106 -10.39 5.23 -6.04
N THR A 107 -9.21 5.19 -6.64
CA THR A 107 -8.27 6.33 -6.61
C THR A 107 -8.88 7.58 -7.22
N GLN A 108 -9.55 7.47 -8.37
CA GLN A 108 -10.20 8.61 -9.02
C GLN A 108 -11.36 9.17 -8.18
N ALA A 109 -12.20 8.31 -7.60
CA ALA A 109 -13.28 8.77 -6.72
C ALA A 109 -12.73 9.54 -5.52
N CYS A 110 -11.65 9.05 -4.89
CA CYS A 110 -10.97 9.75 -3.81
C CYS A 110 -10.39 11.10 -4.25
N LEU A 111 -9.71 11.14 -5.40
CA LEU A 111 -9.14 12.38 -5.96
C LEU A 111 -10.20 13.45 -6.23
N TRP A 112 -11.40 13.05 -6.63
CA TRP A 112 -12.46 13.98 -6.98
C TRP A 112 -13.30 14.43 -5.78
N SER A 113 -13.27 13.67 -4.69
CA SER A 113 -14.20 13.86 -3.57
C SER A 113 -13.56 14.40 -2.31
N LEU A 114 -12.25 14.27 -2.13
CA LEU A 114 -11.58 14.46 -0.84
C LEU A 114 -10.52 15.56 -0.92
N TYR A 115 -10.96 16.79 -0.88
CA TYR A 115 -10.12 17.98 -1.13
C TYR A 115 -9.06 18.22 -0.04
N SER A 116 -9.43 18.18 1.24
CA SER A 116 -8.46 18.41 2.32
C SER A 116 -7.43 17.30 2.39
N ILE A 117 -7.87 16.06 2.10
CA ILE A 117 -6.97 14.91 2.00
C ILE A 117 -5.99 15.11 0.83
N MET A 118 -6.48 15.60 -0.31
CA MET A 118 -5.64 15.91 -1.47
C MET A 118 -4.63 17.01 -1.20
N GLN A 119 -5.04 18.11 -0.56
CA GLN A 119 -4.11 19.20 -0.21
C GLN A 119 -2.99 18.75 0.72
N SER A 120 -3.20 17.68 1.49
CA SER A 120 -2.21 17.11 2.38
C SER A 120 -1.29 16.08 1.70
N THR A 121 -1.49 15.78 0.40
CA THR A 121 -0.71 14.79 -0.35
C THR A 121 0.36 15.45 -1.21
N ASP A 122 1.56 14.87 -1.20
CA ASP A 122 2.65 15.31 -2.07
C ASP A 122 2.55 14.65 -3.47
N CYS A 123 1.75 13.58 -3.57
CA CYS A 123 1.53 12.82 -4.79
C CYS A 123 0.07 12.34 -4.87
N SER A 124 -0.55 12.46 -6.04
CA SER A 124 -1.93 12.04 -6.27
C SER A 124 -2.18 10.53 -5.98
N LEU A 125 -1.15 9.70 -6.03
CA LEU A 125 -1.25 8.27 -5.73
C LEU A 125 -1.41 8.00 -4.23
N ASP A 126 -0.99 8.92 -3.35
CA ASP A 126 -1.09 8.75 -1.89
C ASP A 126 -2.52 8.94 -1.37
N VAL A 127 -3.39 9.57 -2.16
CA VAL A 127 -4.77 9.87 -1.75
C VAL A 127 -5.54 8.61 -1.37
N ALA A 128 -5.37 7.52 -2.09
CA ALA A 128 -6.09 6.26 -1.84
C ALA A 128 -5.81 5.72 -0.42
N GLY A 129 -4.54 5.72 -0.01
CA GLY A 129 -4.15 5.28 1.34
C GLY A 129 -4.64 6.21 2.45
N LYS A 130 -4.65 7.52 2.20
CA LYS A 130 -5.16 8.51 3.15
C LYS A 130 -6.69 8.44 3.27
N ALA A 131 -7.39 8.29 2.15
CA ALA A 131 -8.84 8.11 2.10
C ALA A 131 -9.29 6.85 2.85
N MET A 132 -8.57 5.73 2.67
CA MET A 132 -8.82 4.50 3.43
C MET A 132 -8.71 4.74 4.94
N GLY A 133 -7.71 5.50 5.41
CA GLY A 133 -7.58 5.88 6.82
C GLY A 133 -8.73 6.80 7.30
N ALA A 134 -9.14 7.76 6.49
CA ALA A 134 -10.23 8.68 6.79
C ALA A 134 -11.61 7.99 6.81
N SER A 135 -11.80 6.95 6.01
CA SER A 135 -13.08 6.24 5.90
C SER A 135 -13.57 5.65 7.22
N SER A 136 -12.68 5.32 8.14
CA SER A 136 -13.05 4.81 9.46
C SER A 136 -13.71 5.83 10.39
N TYR A 137 -13.59 7.13 10.07
CA TYR A 137 -14.27 8.23 10.78
C TYR A 137 -15.64 8.57 10.19
N GLY A 138 -16.01 7.96 9.04
CA GLY A 138 -17.23 8.31 8.30
C GLY A 138 -18.49 7.75 8.92
N ASN A 139 -19.57 8.57 8.87
CA ASN A 139 -20.92 8.20 9.27
C ASN A 139 -21.68 7.59 8.09
N THR A 140 -22.09 6.33 8.22
CA THR A 140 -22.80 5.57 7.17
C THR A 140 -24.25 6.00 6.94
N GLU A 141 -24.81 6.82 7.83
CA GLU A 141 -26.20 7.31 7.72
C GLU A 141 -26.30 8.71 7.09
N SER A 142 -25.16 9.32 6.76
CA SER A 142 -25.12 10.67 6.21
C SER A 142 -25.46 10.74 4.71
N ASP A 143 -25.94 11.90 4.25
CA ASP A 143 -26.18 12.16 2.82
C ASP A 143 -24.86 12.13 1.99
N PRO A 144 -23.73 12.68 2.46
CA PRO A 144 -22.45 12.56 1.78
C PRO A 144 -22.01 11.10 1.54
N TYR A 145 -22.17 10.22 2.55
CA TYR A 145 -21.92 8.78 2.40
C TYR A 145 -22.79 8.15 1.31
N SER A 146 -24.11 8.36 1.40
CA SER A 146 -25.09 7.82 0.44
C SER A 146 -24.80 8.31 -0.99
N THR A 147 -24.45 9.58 -1.14
CA THR A 147 -24.12 10.19 -2.43
C THR A 147 -22.83 9.60 -3.01
N ALA A 148 -21.76 9.49 -2.22
CA ALA A 148 -20.49 8.92 -2.65
C ALA A 148 -20.64 7.45 -3.06
N THR A 149 -21.37 6.65 -2.28
CA THR A 149 -21.69 5.25 -2.59
C THR A 149 -22.43 5.10 -3.93
N LYS A 150 -23.47 5.89 -4.13
CA LYS A 150 -24.25 5.85 -5.38
C LYS A 150 -23.42 6.28 -6.58
N LEU A 151 -22.59 7.30 -6.43
CA LEU A 151 -21.72 7.78 -7.50
C LEU A 151 -20.68 6.73 -7.89
N PHE A 152 -20.05 6.09 -6.91
CA PHE A 152 -19.06 5.04 -7.18
C PHE A 152 -19.69 3.86 -7.94
N LEU A 153 -20.83 3.35 -7.47
CA LEU A 153 -21.52 2.21 -8.10
C LEU A 153 -22.06 2.54 -9.50
N ARG A 154 -22.48 3.78 -9.74
CA ARG A 154 -22.94 4.22 -11.07
C ARG A 154 -21.79 4.35 -12.06
N THR A 155 -20.61 4.79 -11.62
CA THR A 155 -19.44 4.89 -12.50
C THR A 155 -18.97 3.53 -12.97
N ASN A 156 -19.06 2.51 -12.13
CA ASN A 156 -18.71 1.14 -12.51
C ASN A 156 -19.66 0.51 -13.53
N SER A 157 -20.93 0.93 -13.56
CA SER A 157 -21.95 0.36 -14.47
C SER A 157 -22.07 1.08 -15.82
N ALA A 158 -21.59 2.33 -15.95
CA ALA A 158 -21.90 3.22 -17.09
C ALA A 158 -20.67 3.67 -17.90
N TRP A 159 -19.61 2.93 -17.90
CA TRP A 159 -18.26 3.33 -18.35
C TRP A 159 -18.05 3.70 -19.81
N LYS A 160 -19.04 3.71 -20.64
CA LYS A 160 -18.75 4.09 -22.04
C LYS A 160 -18.32 5.56 -22.23
N ASN A 161 -18.48 6.46 -21.22
CA ASN A 161 -18.15 7.89 -21.40
C ASN A 161 -17.93 8.75 -20.13
N PHE A 162 -17.70 8.20 -18.90
CA PHE A 162 -17.78 9.03 -17.70
C PHE A 162 -16.67 8.82 -16.64
N SER A 163 -16.03 9.91 -16.23
CA SER A 163 -15.34 10.01 -14.94
C SER A 163 -16.32 10.42 -13.83
N PRO A 164 -16.09 10.09 -12.54
CA PRO A 164 -16.94 10.57 -11.43
C PRO A 164 -17.12 12.08 -11.43
N GLY A 165 -16.08 12.85 -11.72
CA GLY A 165 -16.15 14.29 -11.89
C GLY A 165 -17.10 14.73 -12.99
N ARG A 166 -17.21 13.98 -14.09
CA ARG A 166 -18.13 14.31 -15.16
C ARG A 166 -19.61 14.07 -14.79
N MET A 167 -19.90 13.06 -13.97
CA MET A 167 -21.28 12.83 -13.49
C MET A 167 -21.74 13.89 -12.49
N LEU A 168 -20.87 14.27 -11.56
CA LEU A 168 -21.12 15.40 -10.67
C LEU A 168 -21.29 16.70 -11.45
N TYR A 169 -20.44 16.89 -12.41
CA TYR A 169 -20.45 17.95 -13.38
C TYR A 169 -21.81 17.99 -14.13
N GLU A 170 -22.29 16.91 -14.71
CA GLU A 170 -23.56 16.91 -15.47
C GLU A 170 -24.78 17.13 -14.57
N LYS A 171 -24.79 16.62 -13.34
CA LYS A 171 -25.89 16.85 -12.38
C LYS A 171 -26.03 18.33 -12.00
N HIS A 172 -24.90 19.02 -11.89
CA HIS A 172 -24.85 20.41 -11.44
C HIS A 172 -24.57 21.41 -12.58
N TYR A 173 -24.25 20.93 -13.77
CA TYR A 173 -23.78 21.69 -14.90
C TYR A 173 -24.87 22.48 -15.63
N ASN A 174 -26.11 22.05 -15.50
CA ASN A 174 -27.25 22.78 -16.07
C ASN A 174 -27.67 23.98 -15.22
N GLN A 175 -26.92 24.29 -14.17
CA GLN A 175 -27.13 25.50 -13.38
C GLN A 175 -26.03 26.53 -13.68
N PRO A 176 -26.35 27.75 -14.10
CA PRO A 176 -25.36 28.80 -14.27
C PRO A 176 -24.67 29.09 -12.94
N LEU A 177 -23.34 29.27 -12.96
CA LEU A 177 -22.61 29.78 -11.82
C LEU A 177 -23.18 31.16 -11.43
N LYS A 178 -23.13 31.50 -10.13
CA LYS A 178 -23.63 32.79 -9.58
C LYS A 178 -23.02 34.02 -10.29
N ASP A 179 -21.87 33.86 -10.98
CA ASP A 179 -21.18 34.89 -11.75
C ASP A 179 -21.52 34.91 -13.24
N GLY A 180 -22.48 34.09 -13.71
CA GLY A 180 -22.89 34.03 -15.10
C GLY A 180 -21.90 33.38 -16.06
N THR A 181 -20.77 32.84 -15.58
CA THR A 181 -19.77 32.20 -16.45
C THR A 181 -20.15 30.74 -16.75
N ASN A 182 -19.71 30.22 -17.91
CA ASN A 182 -19.95 28.85 -18.31
C ASN A 182 -19.03 27.92 -17.50
N SER A 183 -19.61 27.20 -16.54
CA SER A 183 -18.90 26.28 -15.65
C SER A 183 -18.06 25.24 -16.42
N LYS A 184 -18.44 24.91 -17.66
CA LYS A 184 -17.73 23.96 -18.53
C LYS A 184 -16.32 24.41 -18.90
N ILE A 185 -16.19 25.65 -19.27
CA ILE A 185 -14.91 26.21 -19.69
C ILE A 185 -13.98 26.28 -18.48
N LYS A 186 -14.45 26.80 -17.34
CA LYS A 186 -13.64 26.88 -16.12
C LYS A 186 -13.21 25.50 -15.60
N PHE A 187 -14.07 24.49 -15.70
CA PHE A 187 -13.74 23.12 -15.31
C PHE A 187 -12.62 22.54 -16.21
N ILE A 188 -12.77 22.67 -17.53
CA ILE A 188 -11.79 22.16 -18.50
C ILE A 188 -10.44 22.90 -18.34
N GLU A 189 -10.46 24.22 -18.18
CA GLU A 189 -9.27 25.04 -17.98
C GLU A 189 -8.56 24.72 -16.67
N ALA A 190 -9.29 24.63 -15.55
CA ALA A 190 -8.71 24.28 -14.27
C ALA A 190 -8.14 22.85 -14.24
N PHE A 191 -8.82 21.90 -14.86
CA PHE A 191 -8.37 20.52 -14.96
C PHE A 191 -7.14 20.34 -15.86
N SER A 192 -7.03 21.13 -16.91
CA SER A 192 -5.88 21.09 -17.84
C SER A 192 -4.64 21.79 -17.29
N THR A 193 -4.81 22.80 -16.41
CA THR A 193 -3.70 23.62 -15.88
C THR A 193 -3.20 23.16 -14.51
N SER A 194 -4.02 22.57 -13.67
CA SER A 194 -3.63 22.11 -12.32
C SER A 194 -4.65 21.10 -11.79
N PRO A 195 -4.61 19.83 -12.24
CA PRO A 195 -5.55 18.80 -11.78
C PRO A 195 -5.49 18.56 -10.27
N GLU A 196 -4.40 18.95 -9.63
CA GLU A 196 -4.12 18.77 -8.20
C GLU A 196 -4.83 19.81 -7.31
N VAL A 197 -5.24 20.94 -7.89
CA VAL A 197 -5.81 22.08 -7.15
C VAL A 197 -7.33 22.15 -7.26
N TYR A 198 -7.93 21.39 -8.15
CA TYR A 198 -9.34 21.56 -8.48
C TYR A 198 -10.23 20.46 -7.88
N ASN A 199 -10.98 20.82 -6.85
CA ASN A 199 -12.08 19.99 -6.35
C ASN A 199 -13.41 20.45 -6.96
N PRO A 200 -14.06 19.63 -7.82
CA PRO A 200 -15.36 20.00 -8.41
C PRO A 200 -16.45 20.23 -7.36
N TYR A 201 -16.32 19.69 -6.14
CA TYR A 201 -17.26 19.95 -5.05
C TYR A 201 -17.19 21.38 -4.52
N LYS A 202 -16.03 22.05 -4.57
CA LYS A 202 -15.89 23.46 -4.20
C LYS A 202 -16.75 24.42 -5.05
N LEU A 203 -17.17 24.00 -6.25
CA LEU A 203 -18.10 24.76 -7.06
C LEU A 203 -19.54 24.74 -6.53
N PHE A 204 -19.85 23.77 -5.67
CA PHE A 204 -21.22 23.45 -5.27
C PHE A 204 -21.43 23.44 -3.75
N ILE A 205 -20.36 23.28 -3.00
CA ILE A 205 -20.37 23.21 -1.54
C ILE A 205 -19.37 24.26 -1.05
N ASP A 206 -19.87 25.33 -0.47
CA ASP A 206 -19.06 26.46 -0.03
C ASP A 206 -18.05 26.05 1.05
N GLU A 207 -18.38 25.06 1.88
CA GLU A 207 -17.48 24.47 2.86
C GLU A 207 -17.69 22.94 2.93
N ILE A 208 -16.63 22.19 2.59
CA ILE A 208 -16.56 20.75 2.89
C ILE A 208 -15.72 20.62 4.15
N ASP A 209 -16.35 20.29 5.25
CA ASP A 209 -15.67 20.01 6.49
C ASP A 209 -15.02 18.60 6.48
N TRP A 210 -14.17 18.35 7.48
CA TRP A 210 -13.49 17.08 7.65
C TRP A 210 -14.46 15.90 7.78
N GLN A 211 -15.61 16.07 8.47
CA GLN A 211 -16.57 15.00 8.65
C GLN A 211 -17.22 14.62 7.33
N THR A 212 -17.59 15.59 6.52
CA THR A 212 -18.13 15.38 5.16
C THR A 212 -17.17 14.57 4.30
N GLU A 213 -15.86 14.89 4.33
CA GLU A 213 -14.86 14.12 3.61
C GLU A 213 -14.71 12.69 4.14
N CYS A 214 -14.76 12.49 5.44
CA CYS A 214 -14.74 11.15 6.05
C CYS A 214 -15.96 10.31 5.63
N ASP A 215 -17.14 10.90 5.62
CA ASP A 215 -18.39 10.25 5.20
C ASP A 215 -18.32 9.82 3.73
N MET A 216 -17.82 10.70 2.88
CA MET A 216 -17.61 10.39 1.46
C MET A 216 -16.53 9.31 1.26
N ALA A 217 -15.43 9.38 2.00
CA ALA A 217 -14.37 8.36 1.97
C ALA A 217 -14.92 6.99 2.39
N ARG A 218 -15.78 6.94 3.41
CA ARG A 218 -16.47 5.74 3.84
C ARG A 218 -17.39 5.19 2.76
N GLY A 219 -18.18 6.03 2.12
CA GLY A 219 -19.08 5.63 1.04
C GLY A 219 -18.33 5.05 -0.17
N ILE A 220 -17.19 5.64 -0.54
CA ILE A 220 -16.31 5.14 -1.60
C ILE A 220 -15.71 3.78 -1.20
N GLN A 221 -15.21 3.65 0.02
CA GLN A 221 -14.60 2.42 0.53
C GLN A 221 -15.60 1.26 0.54
N ASP A 222 -16.79 1.46 1.12
CA ASP A 222 -17.80 0.42 1.22
C ASP A 222 -18.35 0.02 -0.15
N ALA A 223 -18.50 0.97 -1.06
CA ALA A 223 -18.91 0.70 -2.44
C ALA A 223 -17.85 -0.09 -3.22
N PHE A 224 -16.58 0.27 -3.06
CA PHE A 224 -15.47 -0.46 -3.66
C PHE A 224 -15.42 -1.91 -3.19
N VAL A 225 -15.47 -2.14 -1.89
CA VAL A 225 -15.46 -3.48 -1.29
C VAL A 225 -16.60 -4.33 -1.83
N LYS A 226 -17.81 -3.80 -1.76
CA LYS A 226 -19.03 -4.50 -2.22
C LYS A 226 -18.97 -4.86 -3.71
N ASP A 227 -18.56 -3.91 -4.55
CA ASP A 227 -18.49 -4.11 -6.00
C ASP A 227 -17.38 -5.10 -6.38
N ALA A 228 -16.20 -4.99 -5.78
CA ALA A 228 -15.09 -5.88 -6.05
C ALA A 228 -15.38 -7.34 -5.66
N ILE A 229 -15.99 -7.58 -4.48
CA ILE A 229 -16.37 -8.93 -4.06
C ILE A 229 -17.46 -9.50 -4.96
N LYS A 230 -18.48 -8.71 -5.27
CA LYS A 230 -19.54 -9.11 -6.19
C LYS A 230 -18.96 -9.52 -7.54
N TRP A 231 -18.11 -8.68 -8.11
CA TRP A 231 -17.45 -8.98 -9.37
C TRP A 231 -16.60 -10.26 -9.29
N PHE A 232 -15.84 -10.46 -8.22
CA PHE A 232 -15.01 -11.64 -8.06
C PHE A 232 -15.85 -12.93 -8.01
N LYS A 233 -16.98 -12.91 -7.27
CA LYS A 233 -17.95 -14.03 -7.24
C LYS A 233 -18.54 -14.31 -8.62
N GLU A 234 -18.96 -13.28 -9.35
CA GLU A 234 -19.57 -13.40 -10.67
C GLU A 234 -18.58 -13.96 -11.70
N ILE A 235 -17.35 -13.46 -11.73
CA ILE A 235 -16.37 -13.90 -12.72
C ILE A 235 -15.91 -15.33 -12.49
N MET A 236 -15.76 -15.78 -11.25
CA MET A 236 -15.47 -17.18 -10.94
C MET A 236 -16.59 -18.08 -11.42
N SER A 237 -17.85 -17.72 -11.19
CA SER A 237 -19.01 -18.46 -11.67
C SER A 237 -19.03 -18.55 -13.20
N VAL A 238 -18.88 -17.43 -13.90
CA VAL A 238 -18.86 -17.37 -15.38
C VAL A 238 -17.72 -18.19 -15.99
N ARG A 239 -16.59 -18.27 -15.30
CA ARG A 239 -15.40 -19.01 -15.75
C ARG A 239 -15.34 -20.45 -15.25
N ASN A 240 -16.36 -20.90 -14.52
CA ASN A 240 -16.43 -22.23 -13.89
C ASN A 240 -15.19 -22.52 -13.02
N ILE A 241 -14.75 -21.54 -12.23
CA ILE A 241 -13.65 -21.69 -11.29
C ILE A 241 -14.24 -22.04 -9.93
N ASN A 242 -13.94 -23.24 -9.44
CA ASN A 242 -14.27 -23.65 -8.08
C ASN A 242 -13.04 -23.46 -7.18
N LEU A 243 -13.19 -22.68 -6.09
CA LEU A 243 -12.11 -22.42 -5.14
C LEU A 243 -11.59 -23.69 -4.48
N ASP A 244 -12.45 -24.70 -4.29
CA ASP A 244 -12.05 -25.94 -3.64
C ASP A 244 -11.05 -26.75 -4.48
N ASP A 245 -11.04 -26.59 -5.83
CA ASP A 245 -10.03 -27.19 -6.71
C ASP A 245 -8.62 -26.60 -6.46
N TYR A 246 -8.56 -25.43 -5.85
CA TYR A 246 -7.34 -24.67 -5.51
C TYR A 246 -7.08 -24.63 -4.00
N ASP A 247 -7.62 -25.55 -3.20
CA ASP A 247 -7.52 -25.59 -1.74
C ASP A 247 -7.96 -24.27 -1.08
N ARG A 248 -8.85 -23.53 -1.76
CA ARG A 248 -9.30 -22.16 -1.41
C ARG A 248 -8.18 -21.14 -1.32
N ASN A 249 -7.02 -21.41 -1.90
CA ASN A 249 -5.89 -20.50 -1.95
C ASN A 249 -6.14 -19.39 -2.98
N VAL A 250 -6.07 -18.16 -2.52
CA VAL A 250 -6.17 -16.96 -3.37
C VAL A 250 -4.96 -16.07 -3.14
N VAL A 251 -4.36 -15.63 -4.23
CA VAL A 251 -3.32 -14.59 -4.20
C VAL A 251 -3.91 -13.30 -4.71
N PHE A 252 -3.68 -12.19 -4.01
CA PHE A 252 -4.10 -10.87 -4.45
C PHE A 252 -2.90 -9.93 -4.56
N SER A 253 -2.71 -9.33 -5.74
CA SER A 253 -1.59 -8.44 -6.06
C SER A 253 -2.06 -7.28 -6.95
N GLY A 254 -1.19 -6.29 -7.19
CA GLY A 254 -1.53 -5.00 -7.79
C GLY A 254 -1.75 -3.93 -6.71
N GLY A 255 -1.73 -2.66 -7.08
CA GLY A 255 -1.83 -1.54 -6.14
C GLY A 255 -3.08 -1.57 -5.24
N SER A 256 -4.19 -2.15 -5.72
CA SER A 256 -5.41 -2.30 -4.92
C SER A 256 -5.26 -3.25 -3.74
N ALA A 257 -4.28 -4.15 -3.76
CA ALA A 257 -3.99 -5.06 -2.64
C ALA A 257 -3.36 -4.34 -1.43
N LEU A 258 -2.99 -3.06 -1.56
CA LEU A 258 -2.66 -2.19 -0.44
C LEU A 258 -3.88 -1.76 0.39
N ASN A 259 -5.10 -2.06 -0.06
CA ASN A 259 -6.33 -1.79 0.69
C ASN A 259 -6.56 -2.87 1.75
N VAL A 260 -6.01 -2.63 2.94
CA VAL A 260 -6.00 -3.59 4.05
C VAL A 260 -7.39 -3.90 4.62
N LEU A 261 -8.36 -2.98 4.47
CA LEU A 261 -9.75 -3.20 4.85
C LEU A 261 -10.42 -4.18 3.88
N PHE A 262 -10.17 -4.02 2.57
CA PHE A 262 -10.69 -4.93 1.57
C PHE A 262 -10.13 -6.35 1.73
N ASN A 263 -8.85 -6.48 2.03
CA ASN A 263 -8.19 -7.78 2.16
C ASN A 263 -8.81 -8.63 3.27
N ASP A 264 -9.06 -8.05 4.45
CA ASP A 264 -9.70 -8.78 5.56
C ASP A 264 -11.15 -9.17 5.21
N ILE A 265 -11.93 -8.25 4.65
CA ILE A 265 -13.31 -8.53 4.26
C ILE A 265 -13.38 -9.60 3.16
N LEU A 266 -12.50 -9.50 2.15
CA LEU A 266 -12.42 -10.50 1.07
C LEU A 266 -12.14 -11.89 1.63
N GLN A 267 -11.15 -12.01 2.52
CA GLN A 267 -10.80 -13.28 3.17
C GLN A 267 -11.97 -13.87 3.95
N ARG A 268 -12.63 -13.06 4.76
CA ARG A 268 -13.78 -13.49 5.59
C ARG A 268 -14.99 -13.87 4.74
N GLU A 269 -15.43 -13.00 3.84
CA GLU A 269 -16.65 -13.23 3.04
C GLU A 269 -16.53 -14.39 2.04
N MET A 270 -15.34 -14.63 1.53
CA MET A 270 -15.09 -15.70 0.57
C MET A 270 -14.62 -16.99 1.25
N ASN A 271 -14.31 -16.97 2.54
CA ASN A 271 -13.73 -18.07 3.30
C ASN A 271 -12.52 -18.68 2.55
N ILE A 272 -11.51 -17.87 2.27
CA ILE A 272 -10.33 -18.21 1.48
C ILE A 272 -9.04 -18.09 2.27
N ASN A 273 -8.02 -18.79 1.82
CA ASN A 273 -6.64 -18.63 2.25
C ASN A 273 -6.02 -17.50 1.41
N LEU A 274 -6.17 -16.25 1.87
CA LEU A 274 -5.69 -15.10 1.11
C LEU A 274 -4.22 -14.80 1.42
N PHE A 275 -3.40 -14.70 0.38
CA PHE A 275 -2.03 -14.21 0.45
C PHE A 275 -1.91 -12.90 -0.32
N VAL A 276 -1.30 -11.89 0.32
CA VAL A 276 -0.95 -10.61 -0.27
C VAL A 276 0.56 -10.41 -0.07
N PRO A 277 1.36 -10.25 -1.14
CA PRO A 277 2.82 -10.12 -0.99
C PRO A 277 3.21 -8.83 -0.27
N PRO A 278 4.44 -8.73 0.27
CA PRO A 278 4.92 -7.52 0.97
C PRO A 278 4.98 -6.28 0.07
N ASN A 279 5.13 -6.48 -1.24
CA ASN A 279 5.27 -5.47 -2.29
C ASN A 279 4.21 -5.65 -3.40
N PRO A 280 2.90 -5.56 -3.10
CA PRO A 280 1.86 -5.96 -4.06
C PRO A 280 1.71 -4.99 -5.25
N ALA A 281 2.15 -3.72 -5.13
CA ALA A 281 2.08 -2.71 -6.18
C ALA A 281 3.28 -2.83 -7.16
N ASP A 282 3.48 -1.82 -8.00
CA ASP A 282 4.48 -1.82 -9.09
C ASP A 282 5.92 -2.09 -8.65
N GLN A 283 6.24 -1.86 -7.36
CA GLN A 283 7.55 -2.22 -6.82
C GLN A 283 7.86 -3.74 -6.91
N GLY A 284 6.81 -4.57 -6.96
CA GLY A 284 6.94 -6.03 -7.10
C GLY A 284 7.09 -6.50 -8.54
N ILE A 285 6.84 -5.65 -9.54
CA ILE A 285 6.89 -6.00 -10.97
C ILE A 285 8.23 -6.60 -11.40
N PRO A 286 9.39 -5.99 -11.04
CA PRO A 286 10.67 -6.55 -11.45
C PRO A 286 10.89 -7.99 -10.98
N TYR A 287 10.47 -8.32 -9.76
CA TYR A 287 10.54 -9.67 -9.23
C TYR A 287 9.60 -10.61 -9.98
N GLY A 288 8.35 -10.19 -10.20
CA GLY A 288 7.38 -10.99 -10.95
C GLY A 288 7.80 -11.27 -12.39
N MET A 289 8.42 -10.28 -13.07
CA MET A 289 9.00 -10.47 -14.41
C MET A 289 10.15 -11.47 -14.41
N LEU A 290 11.04 -11.39 -13.42
CA LEU A 290 12.15 -12.33 -13.28
C LEU A 290 11.64 -13.76 -13.09
N VAL A 291 10.66 -13.96 -12.20
CA VAL A 291 10.08 -15.28 -11.97
C VAL A 291 9.39 -15.81 -13.24
N GLN A 292 8.61 -14.98 -13.93
CA GLN A 292 7.99 -15.35 -15.20
C GLN A 292 9.04 -15.82 -16.21
N TRP A 293 10.10 -15.04 -16.38
CA TRP A 293 11.18 -15.40 -17.29
C TRP A 293 11.83 -16.74 -16.93
N MET A 294 12.08 -16.97 -15.62
CA MET A 294 12.67 -18.22 -15.13
C MET A 294 11.77 -19.42 -15.44
N VAL A 295 10.46 -19.28 -15.22
CA VAL A 295 9.48 -20.33 -15.53
C VAL A 295 9.41 -20.61 -17.03
N ASP A 296 9.39 -19.57 -17.87
CA ASP A 296 9.33 -19.69 -19.32
C ASP A 296 10.58 -20.37 -19.89
N HIS A 297 11.72 -20.25 -19.22
CA HIS A 297 13.00 -20.87 -19.60
C HIS A 297 13.33 -22.16 -18.80
N ALA A 298 12.32 -22.72 -18.12
CA ALA A 298 12.47 -23.92 -17.27
C ALA A 298 13.63 -23.82 -16.25
N THR A 299 13.90 -22.58 -15.77
CA THR A 299 14.90 -22.31 -14.74
C THR A 299 14.22 -22.34 -13.36
N GLN A 300 14.85 -23.02 -12.43
CA GLN A 300 14.35 -23.06 -11.05
C GLN A 300 14.53 -21.70 -10.36
N TYR A 301 13.53 -21.25 -9.63
CA TYR A 301 13.58 -20.04 -8.80
C TYR A 301 13.33 -20.36 -7.33
N SER A 302 13.88 -19.52 -6.45
CA SER A 302 13.61 -19.62 -5.01
C SER A 302 12.21 -19.07 -4.70
N ARG A 303 11.51 -19.75 -3.83
CA ARG A 303 10.22 -19.34 -3.26
C ARG A 303 10.38 -18.76 -1.85
N GLU A 304 11.63 -18.48 -1.46
CA GLU A 304 11.91 -17.90 -0.15
C GLU A 304 11.39 -16.48 -0.04
N GLU A 305 11.15 -16.08 1.18
CA GLU A 305 10.72 -14.73 1.51
C GLU A 305 11.84 -13.72 1.19
N THR A 306 11.50 -12.67 0.44
CA THR A 306 12.44 -11.62 0.02
C THR A 306 12.24 -10.30 0.75
N THR A 307 11.42 -10.27 1.79
CA THR A 307 11.00 -9.04 2.48
C THR A 307 12.17 -8.18 2.94
N TYR A 308 13.25 -8.77 3.45
CA TYR A 308 14.42 -8.05 3.95
C TYR A 308 15.64 -8.10 3.00
N SER A 309 15.39 -8.33 1.71
CA SER A 309 16.45 -8.42 0.69
C SER A 309 16.86 -7.07 0.07
N GLY A 310 16.29 -5.97 0.56
CA GLY A 310 16.68 -4.63 0.12
C GLY A 310 18.09 -4.23 0.57
N GLN A 311 18.48 -3.01 0.23
CA GLN A 311 19.84 -2.52 0.49
C GLN A 311 20.14 -2.48 1.99
N LYS A 312 21.36 -2.87 2.35
CA LYS A 312 21.94 -2.58 3.66
C LYS A 312 22.20 -1.07 3.78
N ILE A 313 22.39 -0.58 4.99
CA ILE A 313 22.77 0.83 5.22
C ILE A 313 24.07 1.11 4.44
N GLN A 314 24.06 2.20 3.67
CA GLN A 314 25.12 2.51 2.71
C GLN A 314 26.41 3.07 3.34
N ASP A 315 26.28 3.71 4.50
CA ASP A 315 27.37 4.42 5.21
C ASP A 315 27.63 3.82 6.60
N MET A 316 27.54 2.47 6.73
CA MET A 316 27.76 1.79 8.01
C MET A 316 29.22 1.96 8.51
N GLU A 317 30.18 2.18 7.60
CA GLU A 317 31.55 2.51 7.92
C GLU A 317 31.73 3.79 8.72
N ASP A 318 30.78 4.73 8.61
CA ASP A 318 30.77 5.98 9.38
C ASP A 318 30.28 5.81 10.83
N LEU A 319 29.84 4.61 11.24
CA LEU A 319 29.25 4.37 12.59
C LEU A 319 30.19 4.81 13.71
N GLN A 320 31.50 4.59 13.58
CA GLN A 320 32.50 5.01 14.57
C GLN A 320 32.55 6.54 14.73
N LYS A 321 32.36 7.29 13.68
CA LYS A 321 32.28 8.75 13.72
C LYS A 321 31.07 9.22 14.55
N TYR A 322 29.91 8.61 14.32
CA TYR A 322 28.69 8.91 15.07
C TYR A 322 28.81 8.45 16.53
N TYR A 323 29.45 7.31 16.79
CA TYR A 323 29.75 6.85 18.14
C TYR A 323 30.42 7.92 19.00
N HIS A 324 31.44 8.59 18.47
CA HIS A 324 32.15 9.64 19.18
C HIS A 324 31.36 10.94 19.32
N SER A 325 30.66 11.37 18.26
CA SER A 325 29.93 12.63 18.24
C SER A 325 28.65 12.59 19.08
N HIS A 326 27.96 11.46 19.14
CA HIS A 326 26.68 11.31 19.84
C HIS A 326 26.78 10.50 21.13
N LYS A 327 28.01 10.21 21.61
CA LYS A 327 28.27 9.45 22.85
C LYS A 327 27.56 8.07 22.85
N GLY A 328 27.62 7.40 21.71
CA GLY A 328 27.04 6.08 21.54
C GLY A 328 27.62 5.06 22.55
N ARG A 329 26.85 4.03 22.83
CA ARG A 329 27.31 2.91 23.68
C ARG A 329 26.77 1.60 23.12
N MET A 330 27.48 0.52 23.40
CA MET A 330 26.92 -0.83 23.21
C MET A 330 25.79 -1.06 24.22
N THR A 331 24.79 -1.81 23.80
CA THR A 331 23.60 -2.11 24.60
C THR A 331 23.12 -3.53 24.31
N THR A 332 22.10 -3.96 25.03
CA THR A 332 21.46 -5.26 24.86
C THR A 332 20.00 -5.09 24.40
N ILE A 333 19.40 -6.16 23.87
CA ILE A 333 17.97 -6.17 23.52
C ILE A 333 17.11 -5.89 24.76
N ALA A 334 17.49 -6.44 25.93
CA ALA A 334 16.79 -6.21 27.20
C ALA A 334 16.83 -4.72 27.60
N ASP A 335 17.97 -4.04 27.42
CA ASP A 335 18.05 -2.60 27.69
C ASP A 335 17.15 -1.79 26.76
N VAL A 336 17.12 -2.14 25.44
CA VAL A 336 16.21 -1.48 24.48
C VAL A 336 14.76 -1.71 24.85
N ALA A 337 14.39 -2.91 25.28
CA ALA A 337 13.04 -3.22 25.75
C ALA A 337 12.69 -2.41 27.01
N SER A 338 13.63 -2.23 27.93
CA SER A 338 13.43 -1.39 29.13
C SER A 338 13.19 0.07 28.75
N ILE A 339 13.96 0.61 27.83
CA ILE A 339 13.81 1.99 27.29
C ILE A 339 12.41 2.18 26.68
N LEU A 340 11.92 1.20 25.91
CA LEU A 340 10.57 1.25 25.34
C LEU A 340 9.48 1.19 26.43
N LYS A 341 9.68 0.38 27.49
CA LYS A 341 8.79 0.33 28.66
C LYS A 341 8.77 1.64 29.45
N ASP A 342 9.85 2.42 29.40
CA ASP A 342 9.98 3.76 30.00
C ASP A 342 9.37 4.87 29.12
N ASP A 343 8.42 4.53 28.26
CA ASP A 343 7.64 5.45 27.40
C ASP A 343 8.46 6.17 26.30
N LYS A 344 9.67 5.66 25.99
CA LYS A 344 10.56 6.24 24.97
C LYS A 344 10.20 5.81 23.54
N ILE A 345 10.55 6.64 22.57
CA ILE A 345 10.40 6.38 21.14
C ILE A 345 11.78 6.05 20.58
N VAL A 346 11.91 4.88 19.94
CA VAL A 346 13.17 4.34 19.46
C VAL A 346 13.15 4.20 17.94
N GLY A 347 14.15 4.75 17.25
CA GLY A 347 14.45 4.42 15.86
C GLY A 347 15.30 3.16 15.80
N LEU A 348 14.93 2.17 15.01
CA LEU A 348 15.67 0.93 14.81
C LEU A 348 16.16 0.81 13.37
N VAL A 349 17.48 0.60 13.22
CA VAL A 349 18.16 0.36 11.95
C VAL A 349 18.94 -0.95 12.04
N GLN A 350 18.64 -1.90 11.17
CA GLN A 350 19.32 -3.21 11.13
C GLN A 350 19.24 -3.83 9.72
N GLY A 351 20.11 -4.76 9.41
CA GLY A 351 20.05 -5.65 8.25
C GLY A 351 19.75 -4.98 6.90
N GLY A 352 19.15 -5.73 6.00
CA GLY A 352 18.63 -5.24 4.72
C GLY A 352 17.30 -4.51 4.87
N MET A 353 17.08 -3.47 4.05
CA MET A 353 15.81 -2.74 4.02
C MET A 353 14.67 -3.64 3.56
N GLU A 354 13.46 -3.36 4.00
CA GLU A 354 12.27 -4.04 3.54
C GLU A 354 11.99 -3.71 2.06
N VAL A 355 11.67 -4.74 1.28
CA VAL A 355 11.21 -4.60 -0.10
C VAL A 355 9.69 -4.50 -0.11
N GLY A 356 9.17 -3.28 -0.20
CA GLY A 356 7.72 -3.05 -0.18
C GLY A 356 7.32 -1.70 0.39
N ALA A 357 6.01 -1.52 0.58
CA ALA A 357 5.43 -0.24 1.00
C ALA A 357 5.47 -0.01 2.52
N ARG A 358 5.96 -0.98 3.31
CA ARG A 358 5.89 -0.97 4.77
C ARG A 358 7.25 -1.18 5.39
N ALA A 359 7.53 -0.50 6.49
CA ALA A 359 8.63 -0.85 7.38
C ALA A 359 8.17 -1.98 8.31
N LEU A 360 8.96 -3.03 8.39
CA LEU A 360 8.63 -4.27 9.09
C LEU A 360 9.67 -4.64 10.16
N GLY A 361 10.44 -3.65 10.64
CA GLY A 361 11.38 -3.83 11.75
C GLY A 361 12.85 -3.57 11.41
N ASN A 362 13.21 -3.35 10.13
CA ASN A 362 14.60 -3.06 9.77
C ASN A 362 14.86 -1.56 9.59
N ARG A 363 13.85 -0.79 9.25
CA ARG A 363 13.87 0.67 9.14
C ARG A 363 12.63 1.23 9.84
N SER A 364 12.57 1.08 11.16
CA SER A 364 11.35 1.27 11.95
C SER A 364 11.52 2.29 13.06
N ILE A 365 10.45 3.00 13.37
CA ILE A 365 10.27 3.71 14.64
C ILE A 365 9.34 2.82 15.49
N LEU A 366 9.80 2.49 16.69
CA LEU A 366 9.12 1.63 17.65
C LEU A 366 8.77 2.43 18.91
N ALA A 367 7.63 2.10 19.52
CA ALA A 367 7.19 2.68 20.80
C ALA A 367 6.23 1.72 21.52
N ASP A 368 6.06 1.90 22.84
CA ASP A 368 4.96 1.27 23.60
C ASP A 368 3.63 1.87 23.10
N PRO A 369 2.67 1.05 22.62
CA PRO A 369 1.38 1.54 22.14
C PRO A 369 0.43 2.03 23.24
N LYS A 370 0.79 1.88 24.49
CA LYS A 370 0.00 2.29 25.64
C LYS A 370 -0.04 3.82 25.77
N GLY A 371 -1.18 4.33 26.16
CA GLY A 371 -1.36 5.76 26.40
C GLY A 371 -2.05 6.49 25.25
N ALA A 372 -2.97 7.40 25.61
CA ALA A 372 -3.77 8.13 24.63
C ALA A 372 -2.96 9.12 23.79
N ASP A 373 -1.88 9.66 24.34
CA ASP A 373 -0.99 10.66 23.74
C ASP A 373 0.17 10.06 22.92
N LYS A 374 0.40 8.74 23.01
CA LYS A 374 1.50 8.07 22.30
C LYS A 374 1.39 8.25 20.78
N LYS A 375 0.19 8.12 20.24
CA LYS A 375 -0.08 8.35 18.82
C LYS A 375 0.34 9.75 18.39
N ASP A 376 0.02 10.77 19.20
CA ASP A 376 0.35 12.16 18.90
C ASP A 376 1.84 12.41 19.00
N LYS A 377 2.52 11.88 20.02
CA LYS A 377 3.98 11.96 20.17
C LYS A 377 4.71 11.38 18.95
N VAL A 378 4.31 10.19 18.48
CA VAL A 378 4.93 9.57 17.29
C VAL A 378 4.57 10.35 16.02
N ASN A 379 3.36 10.94 15.91
CA ASN A 379 3.00 11.80 14.77
C ASN A 379 3.83 13.09 14.74
N VAL A 380 4.23 13.64 15.90
CA VAL A 380 5.17 14.78 15.97
C VAL A 380 6.53 14.39 15.40
N VAL A 381 7.12 13.25 15.79
CA VAL A 381 8.37 12.72 15.20
C VAL A 381 8.24 12.61 13.68
N LYS A 382 7.12 12.09 13.20
CA LYS A 382 6.87 11.85 11.76
C LYS A 382 6.41 13.10 10.99
N ARG A 383 6.06 14.20 11.66
CA ARG A 383 5.51 15.43 11.03
C ARG A 383 4.32 15.13 10.10
N ARG A 384 3.38 14.24 10.54
CA ARG A 384 2.28 13.79 9.69
C ARG A 384 0.90 14.01 10.32
N GLU A 385 -0.15 13.78 9.54
CA GLU A 385 -1.54 14.00 9.92
C GLU A 385 -1.97 13.10 11.09
N ALA A 386 -2.59 13.69 12.12
CA ALA A 386 -2.94 13.03 13.39
C ALA A 386 -3.98 11.89 13.24
N TYR A 387 -4.84 11.94 12.22
CA TYR A 387 -5.87 10.92 12.03
C TYR A 387 -5.30 9.56 11.54
N ARG A 388 -4.12 9.55 10.93
CA ARG A 388 -3.52 8.33 10.37
C ARG A 388 -3.17 7.32 11.47
N PRO A 389 -3.58 6.04 11.34
CA PRO A 389 -3.24 5.01 12.31
C PRO A 389 -1.77 4.59 12.21
N PHE A 390 -1.26 4.05 13.32
CA PHE A 390 -0.03 3.27 13.36
C PHE A 390 -0.34 1.77 13.37
N ALA A 391 0.66 0.97 13.10
CA ALA A 391 0.55 -0.48 13.06
C ALA A 391 1.11 -1.10 14.35
N PRO A 392 0.46 -2.10 14.92
CA PRO A 392 1.06 -2.95 15.93
C PRO A 392 1.98 -3.99 15.28
N VAL A 393 3.05 -4.36 15.99
CA VAL A 393 3.85 -5.55 15.74
C VAL A 393 3.88 -6.43 16.99
N CYS A 394 3.68 -7.74 16.80
CA CYS A 394 3.78 -8.75 17.85
C CYS A 394 4.43 -10.03 17.32
N ARG A 395 4.84 -10.92 18.20
CA ARG A 395 5.25 -12.26 17.79
C ARG A 395 4.05 -13.02 17.23
N LEU A 396 4.29 -13.92 16.29
CA LEU A 396 3.23 -14.73 15.69
C LEU A 396 2.49 -15.58 16.75
N GLU A 397 3.24 -16.14 17.70
CA GLU A 397 2.70 -16.96 18.78
C GLU A 397 1.81 -16.19 19.77
N ASP A 398 1.90 -14.87 19.83
CA ASP A 398 1.11 -14.03 20.77
C ASP A 398 -0.10 -13.37 20.08
N VAL A 399 -0.21 -13.42 18.76
CA VAL A 399 -1.17 -12.60 18.00
C VAL A 399 -2.62 -12.86 18.40
N GLU A 400 -2.99 -14.11 18.67
CA GLU A 400 -4.34 -14.48 19.09
C GLU A 400 -4.75 -13.89 20.44
N THR A 401 -3.78 -13.57 21.29
CA THR A 401 -4.05 -12.90 22.57
C THR A 401 -4.64 -11.51 22.35
N TYR A 402 -4.17 -10.79 21.33
CA TYR A 402 -4.47 -9.36 21.15
C TYR A 402 -5.48 -9.06 20.04
N PHE A 403 -5.54 -9.94 19.03
CA PHE A 403 -6.30 -9.67 17.81
C PHE A 403 -7.18 -10.83 17.39
N ASP A 404 -8.28 -10.52 16.70
CA ASP A 404 -9.24 -11.51 16.20
C ASP A 404 -9.21 -11.54 14.66
N SER A 405 -8.67 -12.61 14.10
CA SER A 405 -8.60 -12.88 12.68
C SER A 405 -9.08 -14.28 12.32
N VAL A 406 -9.46 -14.48 11.06
CA VAL A 406 -9.75 -15.82 10.52
C VAL A 406 -8.48 -16.61 10.21
N ARG A 407 -7.35 -15.89 10.02
CA ARG A 407 -6.01 -16.45 9.82
C ARG A 407 -4.98 -15.54 10.46
N TYR A 408 -3.90 -16.12 10.96
CA TYR A 408 -2.81 -15.40 11.61
C TYR A 408 -1.46 -15.53 10.88
N ASP A 409 -1.29 -16.58 10.08
CA ASP A 409 -0.06 -16.89 9.34
C ASP A 409 0.23 -15.95 8.14
N ASN A 410 -0.74 -15.12 7.75
CA ASN A 410 -0.61 -14.17 6.63
C ASN A 410 -0.48 -12.68 7.06
N LEU A 411 -0.22 -12.41 8.33
CA LEU A 411 -0.21 -11.05 8.88
C LEU A 411 1.17 -10.38 8.89
N SER A 412 2.21 -11.06 8.40
CA SER A 412 3.62 -10.59 8.52
C SER A 412 3.90 -9.25 7.82
N TYR A 413 3.06 -8.83 6.85
CA TYR A 413 3.35 -7.68 5.98
C TYR A 413 2.43 -6.48 6.18
N MET A 414 1.66 -6.42 7.27
CA MET A 414 0.69 -5.33 7.52
C MET A 414 -0.37 -5.19 6.41
N ASN A 415 -0.77 -6.27 5.78
CA ASN A 415 -1.70 -6.28 4.63
C ASN A 415 -3.17 -6.49 5.02
N PHE A 416 -3.48 -6.62 6.31
CA PHE A 416 -4.83 -6.85 6.82
C PHE A 416 -5.13 -5.90 7.98
N ALA A 417 -6.38 -5.39 8.02
CA ALA A 417 -6.91 -4.64 9.14
C ALA A 417 -7.87 -5.55 9.91
N ILE A 418 -7.43 -6.06 11.06
CA ILE A 418 -8.16 -7.02 11.88
C ILE A 418 -8.59 -6.40 13.20
N LYS A 419 -9.62 -6.97 13.83
CA LYS A 419 -10.15 -6.44 15.09
C LYS A 419 -9.16 -6.61 16.25
N THR A 420 -8.94 -5.55 17.01
CA THR A 420 -8.33 -5.63 18.34
C THR A 420 -9.36 -6.19 19.31
N ARG A 421 -8.97 -7.14 20.15
CA ARG A 421 -9.86 -7.67 21.18
C ARG A 421 -10.19 -6.58 22.19
N GLU A 422 -11.46 -6.52 22.61
CA GLU A 422 -11.99 -5.42 23.42
C GLU A 422 -11.20 -5.19 24.71
N GLU A 423 -10.80 -6.28 25.38
CA GLU A 423 -10.01 -6.25 26.62
C GLU A 423 -8.60 -5.67 26.45
N HIS A 424 -8.10 -5.53 25.23
CA HIS A 424 -6.77 -4.99 24.93
C HIS A 424 -6.78 -3.61 24.27
N ILE A 425 -7.95 -3.04 23.94
CA ILE A 425 -8.04 -1.72 23.25
C ILE A 425 -7.33 -0.63 24.04
N ASP A 426 -7.52 -0.56 25.35
CA ASP A 426 -6.88 0.48 26.18
C ASP A 426 -5.35 0.31 26.22
N LYS A 427 -4.85 -0.91 26.24
CA LYS A 427 -3.42 -1.23 26.22
C LYS A 427 -2.80 -0.92 24.83
N LEU A 428 -3.58 -1.06 23.75
CA LEU A 428 -3.15 -0.92 22.37
C LEU A 428 -3.70 0.36 21.70
N ARG A 429 -4.01 1.38 22.49
CA ARG A 429 -4.77 2.55 22.03
C ARG A 429 -4.10 3.33 20.89
N ALA A 430 -2.76 3.42 20.87
CA ALA A 430 -2.03 4.12 19.83
C ALA A 430 -2.01 3.39 18.47
N VAL A 431 -2.31 2.09 18.45
CA VAL A 431 -2.28 1.22 17.27
C VAL A 431 -3.65 0.64 16.90
N THR A 432 -4.66 0.84 17.73
CA THR A 432 -6.06 0.52 17.41
C THR A 432 -6.73 1.74 16.80
N HIS A 433 -7.29 1.56 15.61
CA HIS A 433 -7.97 2.62 14.90
C HIS A 433 -9.37 2.88 15.51
N VAL A 434 -10.01 4.00 15.11
CA VAL A 434 -11.33 4.41 15.67
C VAL A 434 -12.45 3.40 15.41
N ASP A 435 -12.33 2.57 14.39
CA ASP A 435 -13.26 1.48 14.07
C ASP A 435 -12.97 0.17 14.84
N GLY A 436 -12.00 0.19 15.75
CA GLY A 436 -11.56 -0.96 16.53
C GLY A 436 -10.68 -1.94 15.76
N THR A 437 -10.22 -1.59 14.56
CA THR A 437 -9.28 -2.43 13.80
C THR A 437 -7.83 -1.99 13.99
N ALA A 438 -6.90 -2.89 13.69
CA ALA A 438 -5.48 -2.63 13.66
C ALA A 438 -4.84 -3.29 12.44
N ARG A 439 -3.86 -2.62 11.83
CA ARG A 439 -3.09 -3.15 10.70
C ARG A 439 -1.89 -3.94 11.24
N VAL A 440 -2.15 -5.17 11.64
CA VAL A 440 -1.20 -6.00 12.39
C VAL A 440 -0.03 -6.46 11.54
N GLN A 441 1.16 -6.43 12.14
CA GLN A 441 2.33 -7.18 11.73
C GLN A 441 2.59 -8.30 12.73
N THR A 442 2.76 -9.52 12.24
CA THR A 442 3.36 -10.62 13.01
C THR A 442 4.81 -10.83 12.59
N VAL A 443 5.63 -11.34 13.49
CA VAL A 443 7.01 -11.71 13.21
C VAL A 443 7.36 -13.04 13.87
N THR A 444 8.05 -13.92 13.11
CA THR A 444 8.67 -15.11 13.67
C THR A 444 10.16 -14.88 13.90
N LYS A 445 10.79 -15.75 14.68
CA LYS A 445 12.23 -15.65 14.96
C LYS A 445 13.08 -15.82 13.71
N GLU A 446 12.62 -16.66 12.79
CA GLU A 446 13.28 -16.92 11.50
C GLU A 446 13.22 -15.71 10.58
N GLN A 447 12.10 -14.98 10.57
CA GLN A 447 11.93 -13.79 9.73
C GLN A 447 12.79 -12.62 10.21
N ASN A 448 12.81 -12.37 11.53
CA ASN A 448 13.56 -11.26 12.10
C ASN A 448 13.90 -11.51 13.57
N THR A 449 15.06 -12.10 13.80
CA THR A 449 15.53 -12.51 15.14
C THR A 449 15.58 -11.34 16.12
N ILE A 450 16.14 -10.19 15.72
CA ILE A 450 16.32 -9.03 16.60
C ILE A 450 14.95 -8.45 17.03
N LEU A 451 14.03 -8.27 16.09
CA LEU A 451 12.69 -7.75 16.40
C LEU A 451 11.90 -8.75 17.25
N HIS A 452 11.99 -10.04 16.94
CA HIS A 452 11.32 -11.09 17.70
C HIS A 452 11.85 -11.16 19.16
N ASP A 453 13.17 -11.13 19.34
CA ASP A 453 13.78 -11.16 20.66
C ASP A 453 13.47 -9.87 21.45
N LEU A 454 13.41 -8.70 20.78
CA LEU A 454 12.96 -7.44 21.37
C LEU A 454 11.50 -7.52 21.86
N LEU A 455 10.60 -8.09 21.08
CA LEU A 455 9.21 -8.30 21.46
C LEU A 455 9.09 -9.29 22.64
N SER A 456 9.96 -10.31 22.68
CA SER A 456 10.02 -11.26 23.81
C SER A 456 10.43 -10.58 25.11
N GLU A 457 11.46 -9.72 25.07
CA GLU A 457 11.92 -8.96 26.24
C GLU A 457 10.94 -7.84 26.63
N PHE A 458 10.26 -7.24 25.66
CA PHE A 458 9.21 -6.25 25.89
C PHE A 458 7.96 -6.88 26.52
N ASP A 459 7.70 -8.15 26.21
CA ASP A 459 6.54 -8.95 26.64
C ASP A 459 5.21 -8.34 26.19
N GLY A 460 5.07 -8.18 24.87
CA GLY A 460 3.84 -7.61 24.34
C GLY A 460 3.87 -7.19 22.87
N VAL A 461 3.12 -6.13 22.62
CA VAL A 461 2.92 -5.52 21.30
C VAL A 461 3.63 -4.17 21.27
N LEU A 462 4.38 -3.89 20.21
CA LEU A 462 4.96 -2.57 19.95
C LEU A 462 4.20 -1.85 18.83
N LEU A 463 4.18 -0.53 18.90
CA LEU A 463 3.87 0.32 17.75
C LEU A 463 5.04 0.25 16.78
N ASN A 464 4.76 0.00 15.50
CA ASN A 464 5.73 0.01 14.41
C ASN A 464 5.30 0.97 13.30
N THR A 465 6.20 1.85 12.90
CA THR A 465 6.02 2.72 11.73
C THR A 465 7.34 2.95 11.00
N SER A 466 7.27 3.36 9.73
CA SER A 466 8.46 3.60 8.91
C SER A 466 9.36 4.68 9.48
N PHE A 467 10.68 4.47 9.37
CA PHE A 467 11.68 5.42 9.84
C PHE A 467 11.93 6.49 8.77
N ASN A 468 11.12 7.52 8.80
CA ASN A 468 11.19 8.72 7.95
C ASN A 468 10.26 9.81 8.50
N VAL A 469 10.44 11.05 8.04
CA VAL A 469 9.43 12.12 8.17
C VAL A 469 8.53 12.13 6.94
N LYS A 470 7.38 12.81 7.04
CA LYS A 470 6.47 13.04 5.89
C LYS A 470 7.23 13.67 4.72
N GLY A 471 6.96 13.20 3.51
CA GLY A 471 7.59 13.68 2.27
C GLY A 471 8.97 13.10 1.98
N SER A 472 9.57 12.36 2.91
CA SER A 472 10.84 11.66 2.71
C SER A 472 10.64 10.15 2.52
N PRO A 473 11.48 9.48 1.72
CA PRO A 473 11.48 8.01 1.65
C PRO A 473 11.90 7.41 3.01
N ILE A 474 11.73 6.10 3.17
CA ILE A 474 12.30 5.35 4.28
C ILE A 474 13.83 5.51 4.20
N LEU A 475 14.48 5.80 5.32
CA LEU A 475 15.91 6.08 5.36
C LEU A 475 16.75 4.86 4.90
N ASN A 476 17.91 5.15 4.29
CA ASN A 476 18.85 4.14 3.86
C ASN A 476 20.32 4.43 4.25
N THR A 477 20.56 5.51 4.99
CA THR A 477 21.87 5.92 5.47
C THR A 477 21.84 6.19 6.97
N LEU A 478 22.98 6.01 7.64
CA LEU A 478 23.18 6.46 9.02
C LEU A 478 23.01 7.98 9.12
N LYS A 479 23.48 8.72 8.13
CA LYS A 479 23.31 10.18 8.07
C LYS A 479 21.84 10.58 8.20
N GLU A 480 20.94 9.90 7.50
CA GLU A 480 19.51 10.15 7.61
C GLU A 480 18.96 9.73 8.98
N ALA A 481 19.44 8.63 9.55
CA ALA A 481 19.03 8.16 10.87
C ALA A 481 19.45 9.14 11.98
N PHE A 482 20.68 9.64 11.94
CA PHE A 482 21.16 10.65 12.88
C PHE A 482 20.48 12.01 12.67
N TYR A 483 20.21 12.41 11.42
CA TYR A 483 19.37 13.57 11.16
C TYR A 483 18.00 13.48 11.84
N MET A 484 17.37 12.30 11.81
CA MET A 484 16.10 12.08 12.51
C MET A 484 16.26 12.17 14.03
N LEU A 485 17.36 11.66 14.60
CA LEU A 485 17.65 11.78 16.03
C LEU A 485 17.86 13.24 16.45
N ASP A 486 18.59 14.02 15.66
CA ASP A 486 18.97 15.40 15.99
C ASP A 486 17.82 16.40 15.75
N GLU A 487 17.01 16.19 14.71
CA GLU A 487 16.04 17.17 14.19
C GLU A 487 14.58 16.85 14.53
N THR A 488 14.33 15.78 15.29
CA THR A 488 12.99 15.40 15.72
C THR A 488 12.94 15.15 17.24
N THR A 489 11.79 14.75 17.75
CA THR A 489 11.60 14.36 19.15
C THR A 489 11.81 12.84 19.35
N LEU A 490 12.62 12.20 18.51
CA LEU A 490 13.04 10.82 18.70
C LEU A 490 13.94 10.72 19.92
N ASP A 491 13.63 9.81 20.86
CA ASP A 491 14.41 9.72 22.11
C ASP A 491 15.75 9.00 21.90
N HIS A 492 15.75 7.91 21.12
CA HIS A 492 16.93 7.08 20.92
C HIS A 492 16.99 6.54 19.49
N LEU A 493 18.21 6.33 19.02
CA LEU A 493 18.52 5.58 17.81
C LEU A 493 19.25 4.29 18.17
N VAL A 494 18.73 3.16 17.73
CA VAL A 494 19.36 1.85 17.86
C VAL A 494 19.85 1.40 16.49
N VAL A 495 21.12 1.06 16.39
CA VAL A 495 21.78 0.55 15.18
C VAL A 495 22.37 -0.83 15.48
N VAL A 496 22.00 -1.81 14.65
CA VAL A 496 22.60 -3.15 14.69
C VAL A 496 23.58 -3.26 13.53
N ASP A 497 24.85 -3.48 13.85
CA ASP A 497 25.92 -3.58 12.85
C ASP A 497 25.99 -4.97 12.17
N GLU A 498 26.92 -5.14 11.27
CA GLU A 498 27.11 -6.40 10.52
C GLU A 498 27.55 -7.59 11.40
N HIS A 499 28.04 -7.30 12.62
CA HIS A 499 28.43 -8.31 13.61
C HIS A 499 27.34 -8.60 14.62
N ASN A 500 26.13 -8.07 14.40
CA ASN A 500 24.99 -8.08 15.32
C ASN A 500 25.29 -7.39 16.66
N THR A 501 26.24 -6.47 16.70
CA THR A 501 26.45 -5.60 17.86
C THR A 501 25.38 -4.52 17.87
N ILE A 502 24.74 -4.34 19.00
CA ILE A 502 23.68 -3.37 19.19
C ILE A 502 24.26 -2.08 19.79
N TRP A 503 24.09 -1.00 19.09
CA TRP A 503 24.52 0.34 19.49
C TRP A 503 23.30 1.20 19.80
N ILE A 504 23.39 2.03 20.83
CA ILE A 504 22.35 3.01 21.17
C ILE A 504 22.96 4.42 21.29
N PHE A 505 22.20 5.38 20.78
CA PHE A 505 22.53 6.80 20.75
C PHE A 505 21.39 7.63 21.33
#